data_7d5bce453fa62122341a0d3b3aaf7195
#
_entry.id   7d5bce453fa62122341a0d3b3aaf7195
#
_cell.length_a   1.000
_cell.length_b   1.000
_cell.length_c   1.000
_cell.angle_alpha   90.00
_cell.angle_beta   90.00
_cell.angle_gamma   90.00
#
_symmetry.space_group_name_H-M   'P 1'
#
loop_
_entity.id
_entity.type
_entity.pdbx_description
1 polymer ?
#
loop_
_entity_poly.entity_id
_entity_poly.type
_entity_poly.pdbx_seq_one_letter_code
_entity_poly.pdbx_strand_id
1 'polypeptide(L)'
;MDQRQRQVGEPDTATAAAVAPADADSPLEAALAVVPDDAVTDTEQHRNAPALVVRADRMQATLSALREEGGFDHCACVTGQAYDDRYESIYHLRSYDDPQRELSVVVPTPAADPAQESAAPVYPTADWHEREAYDLVGIEYDDHPDLRRILLPETWQGHPLGPDFGGEEPQIVTFREHENPLAEDARDGDTMYINLGPHHPATHGVLRVGATLDGEYVAEVTPDIGYIHRCEEQMCQQGTYRHQIMPYPDRW
;
A
#
# COMPACT_ATOMS: atom_id res chain seq x y z
N MET A 1 -30.85 -40.26 15.12
CA MET A 1 -29.60 -40.26 15.91
C MET A 1 -28.55 -40.95 15.06
N ASP A 2 -27.76 -40.17 14.38
CA ASP A 2 -26.50 -40.66 13.82
C ASP A 2 -25.59 -39.44 13.60
N GLN A 3 -24.64 -39.29 14.49
CA GLN A 3 -23.64 -38.22 14.48
C GLN A 3 -22.50 -38.70 13.59
N ARG A 4 -22.45 -38.24 12.34
CA ARG A 4 -21.25 -38.35 11.53
C ARG A 4 -20.33 -37.19 11.88
N GLN A 5 -19.36 -37.47 12.73
CA GLN A 5 -18.17 -36.63 12.90
C GLN A 5 -17.43 -36.59 11.56
N ARG A 6 -17.39 -35.42 10.94
CA ARG A 6 -16.47 -35.15 9.84
C ARG A 6 -15.10 -34.87 10.46
N GLN A 7 -14.18 -35.79 10.26
CA GLN A 7 -12.76 -35.55 10.43
C GLN A 7 -12.34 -34.45 9.46
N VAL A 8 -11.85 -33.33 10.04
CA VAL A 8 -11.11 -32.32 9.31
C VAL A 8 -9.75 -32.96 9.01
N GLY A 9 -9.48 -33.21 7.74
CA GLY A 9 -8.18 -33.70 7.30
C GLY A 9 -7.12 -32.63 7.56
N GLU A 10 -6.01 -33.04 8.10
CA GLU A 10 -4.80 -32.22 8.22
C GLU A 10 -4.42 -31.66 6.84
N PRO A 11 -3.94 -30.40 6.74
CA PRO A 11 -3.47 -29.86 5.48
C PRO A 11 -2.28 -30.70 4.99
N ASP A 12 -2.39 -31.22 3.78
CA ASP A 12 -1.28 -31.83 3.07
C ASP A 12 -0.10 -30.85 3.06
N THR A 13 0.95 -31.24 3.75
CA THR A 13 2.27 -30.62 3.59
C THR A 13 2.75 -30.95 2.18
N ALA A 14 2.34 -30.10 1.22
CA ALA A 14 2.85 -30.16 -0.13
C ALA A 14 4.37 -30.00 -0.04
N THR A 15 5.05 -31.09 -0.37
CA THR A 15 6.49 -31.21 -0.55
C THR A 15 7.01 -29.98 -1.29
N ALA A 16 7.83 -29.18 -0.61
CA ALA A 16 8.58 -28.11 -1.22
C ALA A 16 9.38 -28.74 -2.38
N ALA A 17 9.02 -28.41 -3.59
CA ALA A 17 9.81 -28.76 -4.77
C ALA A 17 11.20 -28.17 -4.55
N ALA A 18 12.23 -28.98 -4.55
CA ALA A 18 13.60 -28.56 -4.47
C ALA A 18 13.86 -27.51 -5.56
N VAL A 19 14.05 -26.27 -5.14
CA VAL A 19 14.49 -25.19 -6.01
C VAL A 19 15.87 -25.60 -6.52
N ALA A 20 16.02 -25.59 -7.85
CA ALA A 20 17.32 -25.81 -8.50
C ALA A 20 18.37 -24.83 -7.91
N PRO A 21 19.65 -25.21 -7.86
CA PRO A 21 20.68 -24.34 -7.35
C PRO A 21 20.62 -23.02 -8.14
N ALA A 22 20.44 -21.92 -7.41
CA ALA A 22 20.38 -20.58 -7.99
C ALA A 22 21.67 -20.31 -8.76
N ASP A 23 21.53 -19.95 -10.03
CA ASP A 23 22.64 -19.37 -10.78
C ASP A 23 23.11 -18.10 -10.04
N ALA A 24 24.39 -17.76 -10.19
CA ALA A 24 25.07 -16.66 -9.49
C ALA A 24 24.46 -15.23 -9.71
N ASP A 25 23.27 -15.15 -10.29
CA ASP A 25 22.48 -13.97 -10.63
C ASP A 25 21.07 -14.00 -9.99
N SER A 26 20.88 -14.72 -8.88
CA SER A 26 19.55 -14.71 -8.25
C SER A 26 19.24 -13.31 -7.68
N PRO A 27 18.01 -12.79 -7.84
CA PRO A 27 17.62 -11.48 -7.30
C PRO A 27 17.94 -11.32 -5.82
N LEU A 28 17.83 -12.40 -5.05
CA LEU A 28 18.13 -12.42 -3.62
C LEU A 28 19.64 -12.26 -3.33
N GLU A 29 20.50 -12.98 -4.05
CA GLU A 29 21.96 -12.86 -3.87
C GLU A 29 22.46 -11.48 -4.27
N ALA A 30 21.95 -10.93 -5.37
CA ALA A 30 22.27 -9.58 -5.79
C ALA A 30 21.82 -8.53 -4.76
N ALA A 31 20.65 -8.73 -4.15
CA ALA A 31 20.16 -7.86 -3.10
C ALA A 31 21.03 -7.95 -1.84
N LEU A 32 21.33 -9.16 -1.38
CA LEU A 32 22.17 -9.39 -0.17
C LEU A 32 23.60 -8.85 -0.32
N ALA A 33 24.11 -8.74 -1.55
CA ALA A 33 25.45 -8.21 -1.80
C ALA A 33 25.57 -6.68 -1.59
N VAL A 34 24.45 -5.95 -1.64
CA VAL A 34 24.44 -4.48 -1.60
C VAL A 34 23.79 -3.90 -0.35
N VAL A 35 22.93 -4.67 0.33
CA VAL A 35 22.25 -4.20 1.55
C VAL A 35 23.19 -4.23 2.75
N PRO A 36 23.02 -3.34 3.76
CA PRO A 36 23.78 -3.34 4.98
C PRO A 36 23.62 -4.67 5.75
N ASP A 37 24.71 -5.24 6.24
CA ASP A 37 24.73 -6.53 6.95
C ASP A 37 23.82 -6.56 8.18
N ASP A 38 23.62 -5.42 8.85
CA ASP A 38 22.82 -5.28 10.05
C ASP A 38 21.33 -4.99 9.78
N ALA A 39 20.96 -4.80 8.52
CA ALA A 39 19.61 -4.44 8.12
C ALA A 39 18.69 -5.65 7.96
N VAL A 40 19.21 -6.75 7.42
CA VAL A 40 18.42 -7.95 7.10
C VAL A 40 18.33 -8.84 8.34
N THR A 41 17.13 -9.19 8.75
CA THR A 41 16.87 -10.08 9.89
C THR A 41 16.54 -11.50 9.45
N ASP A 42 15.92 -11.65 8.29
CA ASP A 42 15.54 -12.95 7.72
C ASP A 42 15.38 -12.86 6.20
N THR A 43 15.30 -14.01 5.56
CA THR A 43 14.98 -14.14 4.14
C THR A 43 13.86 -15.14 3.95
N GLU A 44 12.82 -14.76 3.22
CA GLU A 44 11.66 -15.60 2.98
C GLU A 44 11.47 -15.87 1.48
N GLN A 45 10.76 -16.94 1.18
CA GLN A 45 10.34 -17.22 -0.19
C GLN A 45 8.83 -16.97 -0.32
N HIS A 46 8.46 -15.85 -0.86
CA HIS A 46 7.08 -15.60 -1.23
C HIS A 46 6.72 -16.35 -2.52
N ARG A 47 5.43 -16.50 -2.79
CA ARG A 47 4.95 -17.32 -3.91
C ARG A 47 5.56 -16.93 -5.26
N ASN A 48 5.77 -15.64 -5.49
CA ASN A 48 6.19 -15.10 -6.79
C ASN A 48 7.60 -14.52 -6.79
N ALA A 49 8.14 -14.14 -5.63
CA ALA A 49 9.45 -13.50 -5.52
C ALA A 49 10.11 -13.83 -4.17
N PRO A 50 11.45 -13.83 -4.11
CA PRO A 50 12.15 -13.87 -2.84
C PRO A 50 11.86 -12.60 -2.03
N ALA A 51 11.96 -12.70 -0.72
CA ALA A 51 11.72 -11.57 0.18
C ALA A 51 12.86 -11.40 1.17
N LEU A 52 13.23 -10.16 1.45
CA LEU A 52 14.10 -9.74 2.53
C LEU A 52 13.26 -9.20 3.67
N VAL A 53 13.46 -9.72 4.88
CA VAL A 53 12.87 -9.12 6.08
C VAL A 53 13.86 -8.13 6.65
N VAL A 54 13.48 -6.86 6.70
CA VAL A 54 14.36 -5.74 7.02
C VAL A 54 13.87 -5.02 8.28
N ARG A 55 14.79 -4.57 9.10
CA ARG A 55 14.47 -3.75 10.27
C ARG A 55 13.91 -2.39 9.86
N ALA A 56 12.90 -1.92 10.58
CA ALA A 56 12.24 -0.64 10.31
C ALA A 56 13.21 0.57 10.33
N ASP A 57 14.18 0.56 11.27
CA ASP A 57 15.19 1.61 11.39
C ASP A 57 16.33 1.55 10.34
N ARG A 58 16.28 0.60 9.41
CA ARG A 58 17.25 0.41 8.32
C ARG A 58 16.59 0.35 6.95
N MET A 59 15.30 0.53 6.89
CA MET A 59 14.51 0.35 5.69
C MET A 59 14.96 1.32 4.59
N GLN A 60 15.05 2.61 4.88
CA GLN A 60 15.38 3.63 3.87
C GLN A 60 16.80 3.42 3.31
N ALA A 61 17.78 3.12 4.17
CA ALA A 61 19.14 2.82 3.73
C ALA A 61 19.20 1.55 2.84
N THR A 62 18.42 0.52 3.21
CA THR A 62 18.31 -0.72 2.42
C THR A 62 17.68 -0.46 1.05
N LEU A 63 16.59 0.26 1.00
CA LEU A 63 15.91 0.60 -0.26
C LEU A 63 16.79 1.46 -1.16
N SER A 64 17.55 2.41 -0.59
CA SER A 64 18.52 3.22 -1.37
C SER A 64 19.62 2.35 -1.99
N ALA A 65 20.22 1.44 -1.22
CA ALA A 65 21.23 0.51 -1.73
C ALA A 65 20.68 -0.42 -2.83
N LEU A 66 19.48 -0.95 -2.63
CA LEU A 66 18.81 -1.79 -3.64
C LEU A 66 18.53 -1.03 -4.94
N ARG A 67 18.16 0.25 -4.85
CA ARG A 67 17.93 1.09 -6.02
C ARG A 67 19.21 1.47 -6.73
N GLU A 68 20.23 1.94 -6.00
CA GLU A 68 21.45 2.51 -6.55
C GLU A 68 22.44 1.46 -7.04
N GLU A 69 22.58 0.36 -6.31
CA GLU A 69 23.58 -0.68 -6.54
C GLU A 69 22.97 -2.04 -6.91
N GLY A 70 21.77 -2.34 -6.37
CA GLY A 70 21.07 -3.61 -6.58
C GLY A 70 20.34 -3.75 -7.91
N GLY A 71 20.13 -2.63 -8.66
CA GLY A 71 19.41 -2.63 -9.92
C GLY A 71 17.91 -2.87 -9.77
N PHE A 72 17.32 -2.50 -8.62
CA PHE A 72 15.87 -2.50 -8.39
C PHE A 72 15.33 -1.08 -8.52
N ASP A 73 15.14 -0.61 -9.74
CA ASP A 73 14.84 0.79 -10.07
C ASP A 73 13.40 1.18 -9.80
N HIS A 74 12.50 0.21 -9.66
CA HIS A 74 11.07 0.43 -9.61
C HIS A 74 10.41 -0.25 -8.40
N CYS A 75 9.68 0.54 -7.60
CA CYS A 75 8.73 0.03 -6.63
C CYS A 75 7.36 -0.10 -7.31
N ALA A 76 6.93 -1.32 -7.57
CA ALA A 76 5.68 -1.58 -8.28
C ALA A 76 4.44 -1.28 -7.42
N CYS A 77 4.50 -1.63 -6.13
CA CYS A 77 3.48 -1.29 -5.14
C CYS A 77 4.03 -1.47 -3.72
N VAL A 78 3.32 -0.90 -2.76
CA VAL A 78 3.51 -1.15 -1.33
C VAL A 78 2.21 -1.71 -0.77
N THR A 79 2.29 -2.79 0.00
CA THR A 79 1.14 -3.42 0.64
C THR A 79 1.29 -3.35 2.14
N GLY A 80 0.32 -2.79 2.84
CA GLY A 80 0.21 -2.85 4.29
C GLY A 80 -0.57 -4.09 4.72
N GLN A 81 -0.10 -4.78 5.76
CA GLN A 81 -0.79 -5.91 6.36
C GLN A 81 -0.75 -5.82 7.88
N ALA A 82 -1.89 -6.10 8.53
CA ALA A 82 -1.99 -6.16 9.98
C ALA A 82 -2.17 -7.60 10.44
N TYR A 83 -1.44 -7.95 11.50
CA TYR A 83 -1.57 -9.19 12.26
C TYR A 83 -1.91 -8.86 13.71
N ASP A 84 -2.22 -9.86 14.52
CA ASP A 84 -2.57 -9.66 15.93
C ASP A 84 -1.39 -9.11 16.76
N ASP A 85 -0.16 -9.40 16.37
CA ASP A 85 1.07 -9.08 17.10
C ASP A 85 1.97 -8.04 16.42
N ARG A 86 1.77 -7.79 15.13
CA ARG A 86 2.60 -6.89 14.33
C ARG A 86 1.87 -6.35 13.11
N TYR A 87 2.46 -5.32 12.51
CA TYR A 87 2.13 -4.85 11.16
C TYR A 87 3.31 -5.09 10.23
N GLU A 88 3.05 -5.21 8.95
CA GLU A 88 4.08 -5.37 7.93
C GLU A 88 3.80 -4.46 6.75
N SER A 89 4.82 -3.72 6.31
CA SER A 89 4.82 -3.06 5.01
C SER A 89 5.66 -3.88 4.04
N ILE A 90 5.10 -4.21 2.89
CA ILE A 90 5.73 -5.04 1.87
C ILE A 90 5.95 -4.21 0.63
N TYR A 91 7.21 -3.94 0.29
CA TYR A 91 7.62 -3.20 -0.90
C TYR A 91 7.95 -4.18 -2.01
N HIS A 92 7.22 -4.13 -3.11
CA HIS A 92 7.44 -4.99 -4.28
C HIS A 92 8.34 -4.27 -5.28
N LEU A 93 9.59 -4.69 -5.33
CA LEU A 93 10.62 -4.07 -6.16
C LEU A 93 10.85 -4.85 -7.45
N ARG A 94 11.15 -4.13 -8.52
CA ARG A 94 11.44 -4.66 -9.84
C ARG A 94 12.58 -3.92 -10.51
N SER A 95 13.19 -4.55 -11.52
CA SER A 95 14.12 -3.90 -12.43
C SER A 95 13.42 -3.50 -13.74
N TYR A 96 13.76 -2.33 -14.29
CA TYR A 96 13.35 -1.94 -15.65
C TYR A 96 14.10 -2.71 -16.73
N ASP A 97 15.34 -3.07 -16.46
CA ASP A 97 16.19 -3.79 -17.42
C ASP A 97 15.83 -5.28 -17.52
N ASP A 98 15.39 -5.87 -16.42
CA ASP A 98 14.95 -7.27 -16.34
C ASP A 98 13.60 -7.39 -15.61
N PRO A 99 12.47 -7.47 -16.34
CA PRO A 99 11.16 -7.59 -15.76
C PRO A 99 10.92 -8.87 -14.92
N GLN A 100 11.79 -9.88 -15.05
CA GLN A 100 11.72 -11.10 -14.24
C GLN A 100 12.47 -10.95 -12.91
N ARG A 101 13.25 -9.90 -12.76
CA ARG A 101 13.97 -9.58 -11.54
C ARG A 101 13.02 -8.89 -10.54
N GLU A 102 12.43 -9.68 -9.68
CA GLU A 102 11.50 -9.25 -8.65
C GLU A 102 12.06 -9.55 -7.26
N LEU A 103 11.85 -8.63 -6.32
CA LEU A 103 12.22 -8.76 -4.92
C LEU A 103 11.15 -8.13 -4.06
N SER A 104 10.77 -8.77 -2.96
CA SER A 104 9.93 -8.16 -1.93
C SER A 104 10.80 -7.74 -0.74
N VAL A 105 10.55 -6.57 -0.18
CA VAL A 105 11.15 -6.13 1.08
C VAL A 105 10.04 -6.01 2.10
N VAL A 106 10.13 -6.82 3.15
CA VAL A 106 9.14 -6.89 4.25
C VAL A 106 9.71 -6.15 5.44
N VAL A 107 8.96 -5.20 5.95
CA VAL A 107 9.32 -4.39 7.12
C VAL A 107 8.30 -4.64 8.23
N PRO A 108 8.61 -5.50 9.21
CA PRO A 108 7.74 -5.72 10.35
C PRO A 108 7.89 -4.60 11.38
N THR A 109 6.76 -4.13 11.90
CA THR A 109 6.67 -3.17 13.00
C THR A 109 5.81 -3.72 14.14
N PRO A 110 6.08 -3.40 15.41
CA PRO A 110 5.29 -3.88 16.53
C PRO A 110 3.86 -3.36 16.49
N ALA A 111 2.87 -4.16 16.90
CA ALA A 111 1.48 -3.72 16.95
C ALA A 111 1.24 -2.54 17.90
N ALA A 112 2.07 -2.38 18.93
CA ALA A 112 1.96 -1.29 19.90
C ALA A 112 2.42 0.07 19.36
N ASP A 113 3.28 0.05 18.33
CA ASP A 113 3.84 1.26 17.70
C ASP A 113 4.15 0.92 16.22
N PRO A 114 3.14 0.95 15.35
CA PRO A 114 3.28 0.53 13.95
C PRO A 114 3.88 1.65 13.10
N ALA A 115 5.03 2.19 13.50
CA ALA A 115 5.72 3.28 12.81
C ALA A 115 7.02 2.79 12.16
N GLN A 116 7.33 3.35 10.99
CA GLN A 116 8.55 3.13 10.23
C GLN A 116 8.91 4.34 9.38
N GLU A 117 10.14 4.39 8.86
CA GLU A 117 10.56 5.41 7.90
C GLU A 117 9.77 5.29 6.58
N SER A 118 9.53 6.43 5.90
CA SER A 118 8.91 6.45 4.57
C SER A 118 9.91 6.05 3.47
N ALA A 119 9.45 5.28 2.50
CA ALA A 119 10.19 4.99 1.28
C ALA A 119 9.99 6.05 0.18
N ALA A 120 9.07 6.99 0.34
CA ALA A 120 8.76 8.01 -0.67
C ALA A 120 9.98 8.82 -1.15
N PRO A 121 10.98 9.17 -0.32
CA PRO A 121 12.21 9.83 -0.76
C PRO A 121 13.05 8.96 -1.72
N VAL A 122 13.00 7.64 -1.57
CA VAL A 122 13.75 6.70 -2.40
C VAL A 122 12.94 6.32 -3.64
N TYR A 123 11.68 5.94 -3.46
CA TYR A 123 10.75 5.56 -4.52
C TYR A 123 9.52 6.46 -4.49
N PRO A 124 9.39 7.47 -5.34
CA PRO A 124 8.24 8.37 -5.35
C PRO A 124 6.89 7.67 -5.54
N THR A 125 6.87 6.46 -6.13
CA THR A 125 5.65 5.64 -6.23
C THR A 125 5.16 5.15 -4.87
N ALA A 126 6.01 5.07 -3.86
CA ALA A 126 5.62 4.67 -2.51
C ALA A 126 4.70 5.69 -1.81
N ASP A 127 4.78 6.97 -2.16
CA ASP A 127 4.00 8.06 -1.54
C ASP A 127 2.52 7.68 -1.38
N TRP A 128 1.81 7.43 -2.47
CA TRP A 128 0.38 7.12 -2.41
C TRP A 128 0.07 5.75 -1.82
N HIS A 129 0.93 4.78 -2.04
CA HIS A 129 0.75 3.44 -1.47
C HIS A 129 0.94 3.43 0.05
N GLU A 130 1.89 4.20 0.57
CA GLU A 130 2.08 4.38 2.01
C GLU A 130 0.90 5.10 2.65
N ARG A 131 0.36 6.13 1.99
CA ARG A 131 -0.88 6.78 2.42
C ARG A 131 -2.06 5.82 2.43
N GLU A 132 -2.16 4.90 1.46
CA GLU A 132 -3.19 3.86 1.45
C GLU A 132 -3.01 2.89 2.63
N ALA A 133 -1.79 2.43 2.89
CA ALA A 133 -1.49 1.56 4.03
C ALA A 133 -1.75 2.27 5.37
N TYR A 134 -1.41 3.54 5.49
CA TYR A 134 -1.79 4.36 6.63
C TYR A 134 -3.31 4.46 6.77
N ASP A 135 -4.00 4.82 5.70
CA ASP A 135 -5.44 5.08 5.72
C ASP A 135 -6.26 3.84 6.07
N LEU A 136 -5.96 2.71 5.46
CA LEU A 136 -6.75 1.48 5.61
C LEU A 136 -6.26 0.56 6.72
N VAL A 137 -4.95 0.47 6.95
CA VAL A 137 -4.34 -0.49 7.88
C VAL A 137 -3.90 0.18 9.18
N GLY A 138 -3.40 1.42 9.10
CA GLY A 138 -2.97 2.20 10.26
C GLY A 138 -1.46 2.15 10.53
N ILE A 139 -0.64 1.90 9.50
CA ILE A 139 0.82 1.99 9.62
C ILE A 139 1.22 3.46 9.49
N GLU A 140 2.01 3.96 10.42
CA GLU A 140 2.55 5.32 10.39
C GLU A 140 3.89 5.35 9.65
N TYR A 141 4.10 6.38 8.83
CA TYR A 141 5.32 6.54 8.02
C TYR A 141 6.02 7.85 8.40
N ASP A 142 7.11 7.72 9.15
CA ASP A 142 7.93 8.86 9.55
C ASP A 142 8.58 9.53 8.33
N ASP A 143 8.67 10.86 8.37
CA ASP A 143 9.23 11.68 7.29
C ASP A 143 8.53 11.52 5.92
N HIS A 144 7.30 11.04 5.90
CA HIS A 144 6.49 11.03 4.69
C HIS A 144 6.13 12.48 4.27
N PRO A 145 6.25 12.84 2.98
CA PRO A 145 6.02 14.22 2.53
C PRO A 145 4.60 14.74 2.75
N ASP A 146 3.59 13.88 2.74
CA ASP A 146 2.18 14.26 2.87
C ASP A 146 1.35 13.08 3.43
N LEU A 147 1.60 12.70 4.70
CA LEU A 147 0.89 11.59 5.35
C LEU A 147 -0.52 12.01 5.78
N ARG A 148 -1.47 11.84 4.92
CA ARG A 148 -2.91 12.05 5.15
C ARG A 148 -3.71 10.95 4.47
N ARG A 149 -4.97 10.80 4.83
CA ARG A 149 -5.85 9.81 4.21
C ARG A 149 -5.92 10.04 2.69
N ILE A 150 -6.15 8.97 1.93
CA ILE A 150 -6.21 9.01 0.47
C ILE A 150 -7.53 8.45 -0.08
N LEU A 151 -8.04 7.37 0.50
CA LEU A 151 -9.26 6.69 0.06
C LEU A 151 -10.47 7.04 0.93
N LEU A 152 -10.26 7.21 2.24
CA LEU A 152 -11.30 7.56 3.18
C LEU A 152 -11.29 9.07 3.45
N PRO A 153 -12.43 9.65 3.86
CA PRO A 153 -12.49 11.05 4.27
C PRO A 153 -11.62 11.32 5.50
N GLU A 154 -11.04 12.51 5.60
CA GLU A 154 -10.23 12.92 6.75
C GLU A 154 -10.97 12.82 8.10
N THR A 155 -12.30 12.93 8.07
CA THR A 155 -13.15 12.82 9.26
C THR A 155 -13.42 11.37 9.69
N TRP A 156 -12.98 10.39 8.90
CA TRP A 156 -13.13 8.99 9.23
C TRP A 156 -12.28 8.61 10.44
N GLN A 157 -12.83 7.78 11.34
CA GLN A 157 -12.15 7.32 12.53
C GLN A 157 -11.76 5.85 12.42
N GLY A 158 -10.53 5.53 12.79
CA GLY A 158 -9.96 4.19 12.73
C GLY A 158 -9.49 3.78 11.34
N HIS A 159 -9.06 2.53 11.22
CA HIS A 159 -8.46 1.93 10.03
C HIS A 159 -9.21 0.63 9.71
N PRO A 160 -9.97 0.57 8.60
CA PRO A 160 -10.90 -0.53 8.33
C PRO A 160 -10.27 -1.92 8.20
N LEU A 161 -8.98 -2.00 7.83
CA LEU A 161 -8.23 -3.25 7.74
C LEU A 161 -7.32 -3.50 8.95
N GLY A 162 -7.34 -2.60 9.92
CA GLY A 162 -6.63 -2.77 11.19
C GLY A 162 -7.32 -3.80 12.10
N PRO A 163 -6.58 -4.45 13.01
CA PRO A 163 -7.12 -5.51 13.86
C PRO A 163 -8.17 -5.00 14.87
N ASP A 164 -8.05 -3.75 15.27
CA ASP A 164 -8.93 -3.12 16.27
C ASP A 164 -10.20 -2.50 15.67
N PHE A 165 -10.40 -2.62 14.36
CA PHE A 165 -11.59 -2.06 13.71
C PHE A 165 -12.82 -2.94 13.98
N GLY A 166 -13.53 -2.63 15.03
CA GLY A 166 -14.61 -3.46 15.61
C GLY A 166 -15.94 -3.48 14.85
N GLY A 167 -16.07 -2.82 13.71
CA GLY A 167 -17.35 -2.75 12.97
C GLY A 167 -18.49 -2.16 13.79
N GLU A 168 -18.16 -1.32 14.77
CA GLU A 168 -19.12 -0.66 15.64
C GLU A 168 -19.93 0.38 14.87
N GLU A 169 -20.71 1.17 15.47
CA GLU A 169 -21.76 2.01 14.90
C GLU A 169 -21.40 2.67 13.54
N PRO A 170 -22.33 2.71 12.57
CA PRO A 170 -22.06 3.31 11.26
C PRO A 170 -21.63 4.77 11.43
N GLN A 171 -20.45 5.08 10.92
CA GLN A 171 -19.94 6.45 10.94
C GLN A 171 -20.71 7.32 9.95
N ILE A 172 -21.24 8.45 10.43
CA ILE A 172 -21.87 9.44 9.55
C ILE A 172 -20.78 10.36 9.05
N VAL A 173 -20.38 10.15 7.82
CA VAL A 173 -19.41 11.01 7.14
C VAL A 173 -20.14 12.13 6.43
N THR A 174 -19.84 13.37 6.79
CA THR A 174 -20.35 14.54 6.10
C THR A 174 -19.27 15.04 5.13
N PHE A 175 -19.51 14.89 3.83
CA PHE A 175 -18.67 15.51 2.82
C PHE A 175 -18.85 17.03 2.87
N ARG A 176 -17.82 17.75 3.26
CA ARG A 176 -17.78 19.21 3.16
C ARG A 176 -16.93 19.59 1.97
N GLU A 177 -17.56 19.70 0.82
CA GLU A 177 -16.93 20.16 -0.44
C GLU A 177 -16.25 21.54 -0.32
N HIS A 178 -16.52 22.27 0.76
CA HIS A 178 -16.10 23.65 0.93
C HIS A 178 -14.80 23.82 1.72
N GLU A 179 -14.28 22.76 2.30
CA GLU A 179 -13.05 22.80 3.11
C GLU A 179 -11.83 22.29 2.32
N ASN A 180 -11.75 22.64 1.04
CA ASN A 180 -10.51 22.39 0.29
C ASN A 180 -9.55 23.55 0.58
N PRO A 181 -8.37 23.30 1.17
CA PRO A 181 -7.37 24.32 1.47
C PRO A 181 -7.00 25.16 0.25
N LEU A 182 -6.87 24.53 -0.93
CA LEU A 182 -6.55 25.23 -2.18
C LEU A 182 -7.62 26.20 -2.63
N ALA A 183 -8.89 25.93 -2.31
CA ALA A 183 -9.98 26.84 -2.64
C ALA A 183 -9.99 28.09 -1.74
N GLU A 184 -9.39 28.01 -0.56
CA GLU A 184 -9.23 29.18 0.35
C GLU A 184 -8.08 30.07 -0.12
N ASP A 185 -6.95 29.51 -0.49
CA ASP A 185 -5.78 30.23 -0.99
C ASP A 185 -6.07 30.95 -2.31
N ALA A 186 -6.89 30.35 -3.20
CA ALA A 186 -7.28 30.97 -4.46
C ALA A 186 -8.21 32.18 -4.30
N ARG A 187 -8.79 32.42 -3.13
CA ARG A 187 -9.70 33.58 -2.89
C ARG A 187 -8.96 34.90 -2.69
N ASP A 188 -7.66 34.84 -2.42
CA ASP A 188 -6.89 36.04 -2.00
C ASP A 188 -5.93 36.55 -3.11
N GLY A 189 -5.98 35.99 -4.33
CA GLY A 189 -5.06 36.33 -5.42
C GLY A 189 -5.72 36.39 -6.81
N ASP A 190 -4.88 36.62 -7.82
CA ASP A 190 -5.28 36.60 -9.24
C ASP A 190 -5.49 35.16 -9.78
N THR A 191 -5.48 34.14 -8.90
CA THR A 191 -5.65 32.73 -9.25
C THR A 191 -7.10 32.29 -9.20
N MET A 192 -7.44 31.33 -10.05
CA MET A 192 -8.77 30.74 -10.12
C MET A 192 -8.71 29.25 -9.74
N TYR A 193 -9.53 28.84 -8.76
CA TYR A 193 -9.72 27.43 -8.45
C TYR A 193 -10.83 26.83 -9.30
N ILE A 194 -10.53 25.70 -9.96
CA ILE A 194 -11.50 24.91 -10.70
C ILE A 194 -11.59 23.49 -10.13
N ASN A 195 -12.79 22.92 -10.22
CA ASN A 195 -13.07 21.59 -9.73
C ASN A 195 -13.53 20.71 -10.91
N LEU A 196 -12.71 19.72 -11.27
CA LEU A 196 -12.97 18.77 -12.34
C LEU A 196 -13.38 17.42 -11.75
N GLY A 197 -14.67 17.09 -11.84
CA GLY A 197 -15.20 15.84 -11.30
C GLY A 197 -15.88 16.02 -9.93
N PRO A 198 -16.29 14.93 -9.28
CA PRO A 198 -16.07 13.50 -9.61
C PRO A 198 -16.84 12.98 -10.83
N HIS A 199 -17.82 13.70 -11.34
CA HIS A 199 -18.55 13.34 -12.55
C HIS A 199 -18.29 14.38 -13.65
N HIS A 200 -17.22 14.16 -14.40
CA HIS A 200 -16.77 15.08 -15.44
C HIS A 200 -16.22 14.32 -16.66
N PRO A 201 -16.55 14.73 -17.90
CA PRO A 201 -16.08 14.02 -19.10
C PRO A 201 -14.56 13.94 -19.24
N ALA A 202 -13.83 14.94 -18.76
CA ALA A 202 -12.36 14.97 -18.83
C ALA A 202 -11.68 13.92 -17.98
N THR A 203 -12.33 13.43 -16.92
CA THR A 203 -11.75 12.43 -16.00
C THR A 203 -12.09 10.99 -16.39
N HIS A 204 -13.01 10.79 -17.34
CA HIS A 204 -13.47 9.48 -17.83
C HIS A 204 -13.86 8.48 -16.71
N GLY A 205 -14.37 8.99 -15.60
CA GLY A 205 -14.74 8.16 -14.46
C GLY A 205 -15.17 8.97 -13.24
N VAL A 206 -14.82 8.52 -12.06
CA VAL A 206 -15.20 9.14 -10.78
C VAL A 206 -13.95 9.65 -10.05
N LEU A 207 -13.14 10.41 -10.77
CA LEU A 207 -11.98 11.12 -10.24
C LEU A 207 -12.30 12.60 -10.10
N ARG A 208 -12.05 13.15 -8.93
CA ARG A 208 -12.07 14.60 -8.71
C ARG A 208 -10.65 15.14 -8.81
N VAL A 209 -10.49 16.24 -9.53
CA VAL A 209 -9.23 16.97 -9.62
C VAL A 209 -9.51 18.42 -9.29
N GLY A 210 -9.00 18.89 -8.17
CA GLY A 210 -8.94 20.30 -7.83
C GLY A 210 -7.71 20.92 -8.50
N ALA A 211 -7.88 22.02 -9.21
CA ALA A 211 -6.77 22.71 -9.84
C ALA A 211 -6.83 24.22 -9.59
N THR A 212 -5.68 24.78 -9.23
CA THR A 212 -5.50 26.25 -9.13
C THR A 212 -4.83 26.74 -10.40
N LEU A 213 -5.44 27.71 -11.06
CA LEU A 213 -4.95 28.30 -12.30
C LEU A 213 -4.48 29.74 -12.07
N ASP A 214 -3.35 30.07 -12.67
CA ASP A 214 -2.87 31.43 -12.85
C ASP A 214 -3.03 31.81 -14.34
N GLY A 215 -4.14 32.46 -14.67
CA GLY A 215 -4.55 32.66 -16.05
C GLY A 215 -4.82 31.34 -16.77
N GLU A 216 -3.96 30.98 -17.74
CA GLU A 216 -4.04 29.72 -18.50
C GLU A 216 -3.05 28.65 -17.98
N TYR A 217 -2.24 28.96 -16.98
CA TYR A 217 -1.26 28.03 -16.42
C TYR A 217 -1.84 27.32 -15.22
N VAL A 218 -1.54 26.01 -15.11
CA VAL A 218 -1.86 25.21 -13.94
C VAL A 218 -0.76 25.46 -12.90
N ALA A 219 -1.12 26.10 -11.79
CA ALA A 219 -0.21 26.37 -10.70
C ALA A 219 -0.11 25.18 -9.75
N GLU A 220 -1.25 24.57 -9.41
CA GLU A 220 -1.32 23.45 -8.50
C GLU A 220 -2.45 22.50 -8.87
N VAL A 221 -2.27 21.19 -8.59
CA VAL A 221 -3.28 20.16 -8.83
C VAL A 221 -3.35 19.24 -7.62
N THR A 222 -4.56 19.06 -7.10
CA THR A 222 -4.84 18.08 -6.04
C THR A 222 -5.81 17.04 -6.56
N PRO A 223 -5.37 15.80 -6.79
CA PRO A 223 -6.25 14.69 -7.07
C PRO A 223 -6.96 14.23 -5.78
N ASP A 224 -8.23 13.88 -5.91
CA ASP A 224 -9.06 13.39 -4.83
C ASP A 224 -9.70 12.08 -5.31
N ILE A 225 -9.23 10.97 -4.77
CA ILE A 225 -9.61 9.61 -5.14
C ILE A 225 -10.48 8.97 -4.06
N GLY A 226 -10.97 7.76 -4.29
CA GLY A 226 -11.75 7.02 -3.31
C GLY A 226 -13.28 7.15 -3.46
N TYR A 227 -13.79 7.92 -4.40
CA TYR A 227 -15.24 8.08 -4.58
C TYR A 227 -16.00 6.79 -4.89
N ILE A 228 -15.31 5.79 -5.44
CA ILE A 228 -15.85 4.45 -5.69
C ILE A 228 -15.16 3.38 -4.85
N HIS A 229 -14.38 3.77 -3.84
CA HIS A 229 -13.81 2.83 -2.89
C HIS A 229 -14.90 2.23 -2.01
N ARG A 230 -15.06 0.90 -2.04
CA ARG A 230 -16.16 0.16 -1.43
C ARG A 230 -15.72 -0.81 -0.34
N CYS A 231 -14.49 -0.69 0.14
CA CYS A 231 -13.88 -1.59 1.12
C CYS A 231 -13.97 -3.07 0.69
N GLU A 232 -13.67 -3.35 -0.57
CA GLU A 232 -13.77 -4.71 -1.13
C GLU A 232 -12.79 -5.67 -0.47
N GLU A 233 -11.64 -5.18 -0.03
CA GLU A 233 -10.63 -5.92 0.71
C GLU A 233 -11.24 -6.54 1.97
N GLN A 234 -11.93 -5.75 2.76
CA GLN A 234 -12.58 -6.24 3.99
C GLN A 234 -13.74 -7.18 3.67
N MET A 235 -14.52 -6.91 2.63
CA MET A 235 -15.56 -7.83 2.19
C MET A 235 -14.97 -9.16 1.73
N CYS A 236 -13.81 -9.15 1.09
CA CYS A 236 -13.10 -10.37 0.70
C CYS A 236 -12.56 -11.13 1.91
N GLN A 237 -12.05 -10.45 2.93
CA GLN A 237 -11.61 -11.09 4.18
C GLN A 237 -12.75 -11.77 4.93
N GLN A 238 -13.94 -11.19 4.91
CA GLN A 238 -15.14 -11.77 5.53
C GLN A 238 -15.76 -12.89 4.70
N GLY A 239 -15.40 -13.00 3.43
CA GLY A 239 -15.95 -13.99 2.50
C GLY A 239 -15.45 -15.41 2.80
N THR A 240 -16.37 -16.31 3.19
CA THR A 240 -16.04 -17.69 3.56
C THR A 240 -15.78 -18.59 2.35
N TYR A 241 -16.33 -18.25 1.19
CA TYR A 241 -16.29 -19.09 0.01
C TYR A 241 -15.83 -18.34 -1.24
N ARG A 242 -15.10 -19.05 -2.08
CA ARG A 242 -14.57 -18.53 -3.35
C ARG A 242 -15.63 -17.86 -4.24
N HIS A 243 -16.84 -18.39 -4.30
CA HIS A 243 -17.95 -17.84 -5.08
C HIS A 243 -18.53 -16.53 -4.50
N GLN A 244 -18.23 -16.19 -3.25
CA GLN A 244 -18.59 -14.91 -2.64
C GLN A 244 -17.58 -13.81 -2.99
N ILE A 245 -16.31 -14.20 -3.18
CA ILE A 245 -15.20 -13.27 -3.46
C ILE A 245 -15.11 -12.94 -4.96
N MET A 246 -15.27 -13.96 -5.84
CA MET A 246 -15.11 -13.80 -7.29
C MET A 246 -15.93 -12.68 -7.94
N PRO A 247 -17.18 -12.37 -7.51
CA PRO A 247 -17.95 -11.28 -8.10
C PRO A 247 -17.38 -9.88 -7.86
N TYR A 248 -16.50 -9.68 -6.88
CA TYR A 248 -15.94 -8.35 -6.60
C TYR A 248 -14.97 -7.89 -7.67
N PRO A 249 -13.93 -8.68 -8.03
CA PRO A 249 -13.03 -8.32 -9.14
C PRO A 249 -13.74 -8.22 -10.48
N ASP A 250 -14.75 -9.07 -10.73
CA ASP A 250 -15.49 -9.09 -12.02
C ASP A 250 -16.33 -7.81 -12.26
N ARG A 251 -16.56 -7.00 -11.25
CA ARG A 251 -17.32 -5.76 -11.39
C ARG A 251 -16.50 -4.56 -11.88
N TRP A 252 -15.21 -4.73 -11.96
CA TRP A 252 -14.23 -3.73 -12.41
C TRP A 252 -13.63 -4.09 -13.75
#